data_47ff04459f668aa1c1d60dfcc630a018
#
_entry.id   47ff04459f668aa1c1d60dfcc630a018
#
_cell.length_a   1.000
_cell.length_b   1.000
_cell.length_c   1.000
_cell.angle_alpha   90.00
_cell.angle_beta   90.00
_cell.angle_gamma   90.00
#
_symmetry.space_group_name_H-M   'P 1'
#
loop_
_entity.id
_entity.type
_entity.pdbx_description
1 polymer ?
#
loop_
_entity_poly.entity_id
_entity_poly.type
_entity_poly.pdbx_seq_one_letter_code
_entity_poly.pdbx_strand_id
1 'polypeptide(L)'
;MKTLIAIALTVPVLAVQAKTSTPAGWTDDYDVALKRAAAENKLVLADFSGSDWCGWCKKLDKEVFDTEEFRKGATNEYVLLMVDTPRDQELLSEKAKIENPKLVEKYKVRGFPTVLVLDAKGEVVFQGGYEKGGPKKYLEMLKRSVKEASDIAKYLKPIEDVLNKYDADMRKEELALQDRLEKEFPTPKDELPSARKARMKKMMMRGGEIFFGEIFAKYEPLYDKAFADAKAMKVPPHMELKKLELISRQERSFQATKMAKLQFETQQKAGEKDDSDEDDE
;
A
#
# COMPACT_ATOMS: atom_id res chain seq x y z
N MET A 1 -48.09 -12.16 63.89
CA MET A 1 -47.64 -12.05 62.49
C MET A 1 -47.10 -10.64 62.32
N LYS A 2 -45.75 -10.48 62.20
CA LYS A 2 -45.13 -9.14 61.99
C LYS A 2 -44.69 -9.10 60.50
N THR A 3 -45.39 -8.25 59.75
CA THR A 3 -45.12 -7.99 58.34
C THR A 3 -43.95 -7.01 58.22
N LEU A 4 -42.80 -7.46 57.74
CA LEU A 4 -41.66 -6.61 57.39
C LEU A 4 -41.89 -6.04 55.99
N ILE A 5 -42.11 -4.74 55.91
CA ILE A 5 -42.16 -4.00 54.65
C ILE A 5 -40.73 -3.63 54.28
N ALA A 6 -40.18 -4.30 53.23
CA ALA A 6 -38.89 -3.96 52.65
C ALA A 6 -39.07 -2.76 51.71
N ILE A 7 -38.58 -1.60 52.10
CA ILE A 7 -38.52 -0.39 51.26
C ILE A 7 -37.30 -0.55 50.34
N ALA A 8 -37.55 -0.87 49.07
CA ALA A 8 -36.49 -0.86 48.02
C ALA A 8 -36.16 0.61 47.66
N LEU A 9 -35.01 1.09 48.11
CA LEU A 9 -34.42 2.34 47.69
C LEU A 9 -33.88 2.21 46.24
N THR A 10 -34.69 2.59 45.27
CA THR A 10 -34.23 2.75 43.89
C THR A 10 -33.42 4.05 43.79
N VAL A 11 -32.11 3.93 43.78
CA VAL A 11 -31.22 5.06 43.46
C VAL A 11 -31.31 5.27 41.95
N PRO A 12 -31.76 6.43 41.45
CA PRO A 12 -31.70 6.72 40.02
C PRO A 12 -30.21 6.84 39.63
N VAL A 13 -29.71 5.89 38.81
CA VAL A 13 -28.43 6.05 38.12
C VAL A 13 -28.64 7.14 37.06
N LEU A 14 -28.28 8.38 37.40
CA LEU A 14 -28.11 9.43 36.42
C LEU A 14 -26.99 9.01 35.49
N ALA A 15 -27.36 8.47 34.32
CA ALA A 15 -26.43 8.27 33.24
C ALA A 15 -25.96 9.65 32.79
N VAL A 16 -24.75 10.03 33.20
CA VAL A 16 -24.04 11.19 32.63
C VAL A 16 -23.76 10.80 31.17
N GLN A 17 -24.54 11.36 30.25
CA GLN A 17 -24.21 11.23 28.83
C GLN A 17 -22.94 12.02 28.59
N ALA A 18 -21.85 11.31 28.38
CA ALA A 18 -20.58 11.90 27.94
C ALA A 18 -20.85 12.65 26.63
N LYS A 19 -20.38 13.89 26.53
CA LYS A 19 -20.41 14.68 25.32
C LYS A 19 -19.38 14.04 24.37
N THR A 20 -19.87 13.36 23.36
CA THR A 20 -18.99 12.69 22.36
C THR A 20 -19.05 13.40 21.02
N SER A 21 -17.93 13.45 20.30
CA SER A 21 -17.86 13.93 18.92
C SER A 21 -18.45 12.92 17.92
N THR A 22 -18.71 11.68 18.35
CA THR A 22 -19.18 10.59 17.50
C THR A 22 -20.62 10.82 17.05
N PRO A 23 -20.89 10.99 15.73
CA PRO A 23 -22.24 11.22 15.23
C PRO A 23 -23.15 9.99 15.38
N ALA A 24 -24.47 10.22 15.38
CA ALA A 24 -25.45 9.15 15.43
C ALA A 24 -25.28 8.16 14.25
N GLY A 25 -25.18 6.86 14.54
CA GLY A 25 -24.97 5.80 13.55
C GLY A 25 -23.51 5.47 13.27
N TRP A 26 -22.59 6.25 13.80
CA TRP A 26 -21.16 5.98 13.78
C TRP A 26 -20.72 5.27 15.07
N THR A 27 -19.59 4.57 15.01
CA THR A 27 -18.88 4.07 16.20
C THR A 27 -17.50 4.71 16.26
N ASP A 28 -16.95 4.88 17.46
CA ASP A 28 -15.57 5.30 17.70
C ASP A 28 -14.67 4.13 18.12
N ASP A 29 -15.22 2.91 18.07
CA ASP A 29 -14.54 1.68 18.43
C ASP A 29 -14.15 0.91 17.17
N TYR A 30 -12.85 0.89 16.86
CA TYR A 30 -12.29 0.21 15.69
C TYR A 30 -12.57 -1.29 15.66
N ASP A 31 -12.41 -1.98 16.80
CA ASP A 31 -12.62 -3.42 16.88
C ASP A 31 -14.08 -3.80 16.69
N VAL A 32 -15.00 -2.96 17.25
CA VAL A 32 -16.44 -3.11 17.05
C VAL A 32 -16.78 -2.90 15.58
N ALA A 33 -16.18 -1.89 14.93
CA ALA A 33 -16.42 -1.64 13.51
C ALA A 33 -16.02 -2.85 12.63
N LEU A 34 -14.82 -3.42 12.83
CA LEU A 34 -14.36 -4.58 12.07
C LEU A 34 -15.21 -5.83 12.34
N LYS A 35 -15.56 -6.10 13.61
CA LYS A 35 -16.42 -7.24 13.97
C LYS A 35 -17.80 -7.12 13.33
N ARG A 36 -18.39 -5.93 13.34
CA ARG A 36 -19.66 -5.67 12.68
C ARG A 36 -19.56 -5.82 11.17
N ALA A 37 -18.51 -5.27 10.56
CA ALA A 37 -18.27 -5.41 9.14
C ALA A 37 -18.17 -6.88 8.70
N ALA A 38 -17.45 -7.71 9.47
CA ALA A 38 -17.37 -9.15 9.23
C ALA A 38 -18.74 -9.86 9.37
N ALA A 39 -19.51 -9.55 10.42
CA ALA A 39 -20.78 -10.19 10.69
C ALA A 39 -21.88 -9.76 9.70
N GLU A 40 -21.86 -8.51 9.23
CA GLU A 40 -22.85 -7.94 8.33
C GLU A 40 -22.44 -8.04 6.85
N ASN A 41 -21.26 -8.61 6.55
CA ASN A 41 -20.65 -8.66 5.21
C ASN A 41 -20.57 -7.27 4.56
N LYS A 42 -20.09 -6.29 5.33
CA LYS A 42 -19.91 -4.90 4.92
C LYS A 42 -18.44 -4.50 4.96
N LEU A 43 -18.15 -3.35 4.40
CA LEU A 43 -16.88 -2.66 4.56
C LEU A 43 -16.96 -1.67 5.74
N VAL A 44 -15.82 -1.18 6.22
CA VAL A 44 -15.77 -0.08 7.19
C VAL A 44 -15.45 1.20 6.44
N LEU A 45 -16.25 2.24 6.61
CA LEU A 45 -15.92 3.60 6.21
C LEU A 45 -15.38 4.33 7.43
N ALA A 46 -14.07 4.54 7.46
CA ALA A 46 -13.37 5.21 8.56
C ALA A 46 -13.07 6.66 8.18
N ASP A 47 -13.61 7.62 8.94
CA ASP A 47 -13.31 9.03 8.81
C ASP A 47 -12.29 9.45 9.86
N PHE A 48 -11.09 9.81 9.40
CA PHE A 48 -10.04 10.40 10.22
C PHE A 48 -10.23 11.92 10.21
N SER A 49 -10.62 12.44 11.37
CA SER A 49 -11.13 13.80 11.51
C SER A 49 -10.42 14.58 12.63
N GLY A 50 -10.64 15.89 12.64
CA GLY A 50 -10.29 16.79 13.73
C GLY A 50 -11.51 17.69 14.00
N SER A 51 -12.51 17.15 14.68
CA SER A 51 -13.87 17.69 14.76
C SER A 51 -13.95 19.14 15.26
N ASP A 52 -13.06 19.55 16.17
CA ASP A 52 -13.06 20.90 16.75
C ASP A 52 -12.16 21.91 16.04
N TRP A 53 -11.15 21.46 15.25
CA TRP A 53 -10.18 22.36 14.62
C TRP A 53 -10.08 22.27 13.10
N CYS A 54 -10.46 21.13 12.47
CA CYS A 54 -10.28 20.91 11.05
C CYS A 54 -11.43 21.50 10.21
N GLY A 55 -11.20 22.58 9.50
CA GLY A 55 -12.23 23.24 8.69
C GLY A 55 -12.76 22.39 7.54
N TRP A 56 -11.88 21.59 6.89
CA TRP A 56 -12.27 20.69 5.79
C TRP A 56 -13.06 19.47 6.30
N CYS A 57 -12.77 19.00 7.53
CA CYS A 57 -13.53 17.93 8.16
C CYS A 57 -14.98 18.39 8.43
N LYS A 58 -15.13 19.56 9.10
CA LYS A 58 -16.45 20.18 9.33
C LYS A 58 -17.23 20.39 8.05
N LYS A 59 -16.54 20.69 6.95
CA LYS A 59 -17.16 20.86 5.64
C LYS A 59 -17.65 19.53 5.08
N LEU A 60 -16.83 18.46 5.20
CA LEU A 60 -17.21 17.11 4.79
C LEU A 60 -18.41 16.61 5.60
N ASP A 61 -18.37 16.78 6.91
CA ASP A 61 -19.50 16.44 7.79
C ASP A 61 -20.77 17.13 7.33
N LYS A 62 -20.76 18.47 7.27
CA LYS A 62 -21.93 19.27 6.91
C LYS A 62 -22.49 18.96 5.52
N GLU A 63 -21.62 18.80 4.52
CA GLU A 63 -22.03 18.64 3.11
C GLU A 63 -22.36 17.19 2.75
N VAL A 64 -21.83 16.21 3.51
CA VAL A 64 -21.96 14.78 3.19
C VAL A 64 -22.44 13.96 4.38
N PHE A 65 -21.63 13.79 5.43
CA PHE A 65 -21.82 12.76 6.44
C PHE A 65 -23.03 13.01 7.36
N ASP A 66 -23.35 14.27 7.66
CA ASP A 66 -24.50 14.66 8.48
C ASP A 66 -25.83 14.61 7.71
N THR A 67 -25.78 14.39 6.39
CA THR A 67 -26.98 14.34 5.59
C THR A 67 -27.73 13.01 5.74
N GLU A 68 -29.06 13.06 5.73
CA GLU A 68 -29.89 11.85 5.79
C GLU A 68 -29.67 10.95 4.55
N GLU A 69 -29.44 11.56 3.39
CA GLU A 69 -29.16 10.86 2.14
C GLU A 69 -27.89 10.01 2.26
N PHE A 70 -26.80 10.57 2.81
CA PHE A 70 -25.57 9.81 3.04
C PHE A 70 -25.79 8.68 4.04
N ARG A 71 -26.41 8.96 5.20
CA ARG A 71 -26.62 7.93 6.23
C ARG A 71 -27.44 6.76 5.69
N LYS A 72 -28.51 7.03 4.97
CA LYS A 72 -29.33 5.96 4.35
C LYS A 72 -28.58 5.18 3.27
N GLY A 73 -27.81 5.88 2.44
CA GLY A 73 -27.05 5.25 1.36
C GLY A 73 -25.83 4.45 1.85
N ALA A 74 -25.12 4.97 2.86
CA ALA A 74 -23.89 4.37 3.34
C ALA A 74 -24.12 3.13 4.22
N THR A 75 -25.13 3.13 5.10
CA THR A 75 -25.32 2.07 6.10
C THR A 75 -25.65 0.69 5.53
N ASN A 76 -26.06 0.61 4.26
CA ASN A 76 -26.29 -0.66 3.60
C ASN A 76 -24.97 -1.37 3.23
N GLU A 77 -23.92 -0.60 2.90
CA GLU A 77 -22.63 -1.11 2.40
C GLU A 77 -21.51 -0.95 3.41
N TYR A 78 -21.64 -0.02 4.37
CA TYR A 78 -20.57 0.34 5.30
C TYR A 78 -21.01 0.32 6.77
N VAL A 79 -20.09 -0.10 7.63
CA VAL A 79 -20.08 0.27 9.05
C VAL A 79 -19.29 1.58 9.17
N LEU A 80 -19.88 2.59 9.79
CA LEU A 80 -19.29 3.92 9.89
C LEU A 80 -18.43 4.03 11.15
N LEU A 81 -17.15 4.36 10.99
CA LEU A 81 -16.16 4.52 12.06
C LEU A 81 -15.61 5.94 12.06
N MET A 82 -15.73 6.62 13.19
CA MET A 82 -15.13 7.93 13.45
C MET A 82 -13.80 7.76 14.18
N VAL A 83 -12.71 8.22 13.57
CA VAL A 83 -11.39 8.29 14.18
C VAL A 83 -11.02 9.76 14.37
N ASP A 84 -11.61 10.36 15.39
CA ASP A 84 -11.45 11.78 15.67
C ASP A 84 -10.18 12.07 16.48
N THR A 85 -9.52 13.19 16.19
CA THR A 85 -8.33 13.69 16.90
C THR A 85 -8.53 15.16 17.30
N PRO A 86 -9.52 15.44 18.17
CA PRO A 86 -9.83 16.80 18.59
C PRO A 86 -8.74 17.35 19.52
N ARG A 87 -8.68 18.67 19.64
CA ARG A 87 -7.86 19.34 20.68
C ARG A 87 -8.49 19.15 22.06
N ASP A 88 -9.81 19.20 22.14
CA ASP A 88 -10.56 18.91 23.35
C ASP A 88 -10.76 17.39 23.52
N GLN A 89 -9.91 16.77 24.32
CA GLN A 89 -9.94 15.32 24.56
C GLN A 89 -11.21 14.85 25.29
N GLU A 90 -11.96 15.76 25.93
CA GLU A 90 -13.24 15.41 26.58
C GLU A 90 -14.35 15.05 25.56
N LEU A 91 -14.11 15.31 24.28
CA LEU A 91 -14.99 14.88 23.20
C LEU A 91 -14.83 13.39 22.83
N LEU A 92 -13.82 12.71 23.35
CA LEU A 92 -13.50 11.31 23.05
C LEU A 92 -13.89 10.38 24.19
N SER A 93 -14.27 9.15 23.84
CA SER A 93 -14.31 8.05 24.80
C SER A 93 -12.89 7.70 25.29
N GLU A 94 -12.74 7.13 26.47
CA GLU A 94 -11.44 6.73 27.03
C GLU A 94 -10.71 5.74 26.08
N LYS A 95 -11.45 4.88 25.40
CA LYS A 95 -10.90 3.97 24.39
C LYS A 95 -10.37 4.74 23.19
N ALA A 96 -11.16 5.68 22.65
CA ALA A 96 -10.77 6.48 21.49
C ALA A 96 -9.54 7.37 21.77
N LYS A 97 -9.39 7.93 22.98
CA LYS A 97 -8.18 8.68 23.38
C LYS A 97 -6.90 7.88 23.21
N ILE A 98 -6.97 6.56 23.46
CA ILE A 98 -5.82 5.64 23.38
C ILE A 98 -5.63 5.09 21.97
N GLU A 99 -6.71 4.77 21.28
CA GLU A 99 -6.67 4.05 20.00
C GLU A 99 -6.52 4.96 18.78
N ASN A 100 -7.18 6.12 18.76
CA ASN A 100 -7.16 6.98 17.59
C ASN A 100 -5.74 7.41 17.16
N PRO A 101 -4.82 7.80 18.06
CA PRO A 101 -3.44 8.11 17.67
C PRO A 101 -2.73 6.91 17.03
N LYS A 102 -2.97 5.70 17.54
CA LYS A 102 -2.38 4.46 16.98
C LYS A 102 -2.94 4.15 15.61
N LEU A 103 -4.22 4.41 15.36
CA LEU A 103 -4.84 4.23 14.05
C LEU A 103 -4.32 5.26 13.04
N VAL A 104 -4.11 6.51 13.45
CA VAL A 104 -3.46 7.54 12.63
C VAL A 104 -2.07 7.08 12.19
N GLU A 105 -1.28 6.53 13.10
CA GLU A 105 0.05 5.98 12.81
C GLU A 105 -0.03 4.72 11.92
N LYS A 106 -0.88 3.74 12.30
CA LYS A 106 -1.08 2.48 11.56
C LYS A 106 -1.38 2.73 10.08
N TYR A 107 -2.31 3.65 9.82
CA TYR A 107 -2.74 3.98 8.46
C TYR A 107 -1.94 5.12 7.81
N LYS A 108 -0.88 5.61 8.48
CA LYS A 108 0.01 6.66 7.99
C LYS A 108 -0.75 7.92 7.54
N VAL A 109 -1.79 8.30 8.29
CA VAL A 109 -2.60 9.48 7.99
C VAL A 109 -1.77 10.74 8.20
N ARG A 110 -1.61 11.54 7.13
CA ARG A 110 -0.76 12.76 7.14
C ARG A 110 -1.55 14.06 7.02
N GLY A 111 -2.86 13.97 6.86
CA GLY A 111 -3.73 15.14 6.71
C GLY A 111 -5.19 14.79 6.97
N PHE A 112 -6.00 15.83 7.17
CA PHE A 112 -7.41 15.69 7.53
C PHE A 112 -8.30 16.56 6.62
N PRO A 113 -9.50 16.06 6.24
CA PRO A 113 -9.98 14.71 6.51
C PRO A 113 -9.26 13.66 5.65
N THR A 114 -9.06 12.48 6.19
CA THR A 114 -8.71 11.28 5.42
C THR A 114 -9.82 10.25 5.62
N VAL A 115 -10.39 9.79 4.53
CA VAL A 115 -11.45 8.78 4.55
C VAL A 115 -10.92 7.49 3.98
N LEU A 116 -10.95 6.42 4.78
CA LEU A 116 -10.55 5.09 4.35
C LEU A 116 -11.77 4.19 4.22
N VAL A 117 -11.78 3.36 3.17
CA VAL A 117 -12.64 2.18 3.14
C VAL A 117 -11.76 0.98 3.46
N LEU A 118 -12.14 0.23 4.51
CA LEU A 118 -11.40 -0.94 4.97
C LEU A 118 -12.24 -2.20 4.77
N ASP A 119 -11.59 -3.31 4.52
CA ASP A 119 -12.22 -4.62 4.61
C ASP A 119 -12.40 -5.05 6.08
N ALA A 120 -13.04 -6.20 6.30
CA ALA A 120 -13.27 -6.73 7.65
C ALA A 120 -11.99 -7.19 8.39
N LYS A 121 -10.83 -7.21 7.71
CA LYS A 121 -9.51 -7.48 8.31
C LYS A 121 -8.77 -6.18 8.64
N GLY A 122 -9.33 -5.02 8.26
CA GLY A 122 -8.70 -3.72 8.42
C GLY A 122 -7.69 -3.39 7.32
N GLU A 123 -7.72 -4.09 6.19
CA GLU A 123 -6.91 -3.74 5.02
C GLU A 123 -7.55 -2.61 4.24
N VAL A 124 -6.74 -1.69 3.73
CA VAL A 124 -7.22 -0.51 2.99
C VAL A 124 -7.66 -0.92 1.59
N VAL A 125 -8.94 -0.75 1.31
CA VAL A 125 -9.57 -0.94 -0.01
C VAL A 125 -9.52 0.35 -0.82
N PHE A 126 -9.77 1.50 -0.17
CA PHE A 126 -9.76 2.82 -0.81
C PHE A 126 -9.33 3.88 0.20
N GLN A 127 -8.65 4.91 -0.31
CA GLN A 127 -8.32 6.11 0.44
C GLN A 127 -8.75 7.36 -0.35
N GLY A 128 -9.42 8.26 0.33
CA GLY A 128 -9.85 9.55 -0.20
C GLY A 128 -9.91 10.62 0.89
N GLY A 129 -10.70 11.65 0.66
CA GLY A 129 -10.91 12.75 1.58
C GLY A 129 -12.15 13.55 1.20
N TYR A 130 -12.12 14.87 1.38
CA TYR A 130 -13.22 15.73 0.95
C TYR A 130 -13.32 15.78 -0.59
N GLU A 131 -14.52 15.50 -1.09
CA GLU A 131 -14.89 15.65 -2.50
C GLU A 131 -16.12 16.53 -2.63
N LYS A 132 -16.06 17.53 -3.51
CA LYS A 132 -17.16 18.46 -3.78
C LYS A 132 -18.30 17.76 -4.53
N GLY A 133 -19.55 17.97 -4.10
CA GLY A 133 -20.72 17.54 -4.87
C GLY A 133 -21.81 16.87 -4.06
N GLY A 134 -21.69 16.88 -2.75
CA GLY A 134 -22.72 16.41 -1.82
C GLY A 134 -22.80 14.88 -1.70
N PRO A 135 -23.77 14.38 -0.93
CA PRO A 135 -23.83 12.99 -0.48
C PRO A 135 -24.01 11.99 -1.62
N LYS A 136 -24.84 12.28 -2.59
CA LYS A 136 -25.10 11.38 -3.74
C LYS A 136 -23.82 11.13 -4.52
N LYS A 137 -23.12 12.20 -4.91
CA LYS A 137 -21.89 12.10 -5.70
C LYS A 137 -20.77 11.41 -4.91
N TYR A 138 -20.72 11.65 -3.60
CA TYR A 138 -19.78 11.03 -2.69
C TYR A 138 -20.00 9.50 -2.60
N LEU A 139 -21.24 9.06 -2.44
CA LEU A 139 -21.60 7.63 -2.45
C LEU A 139 -21.29 6.96 -3.80
N GLU A 140 -21.57 7.64 -4.90
CA GLU A 140 -21.21 7.14 -6.24
C GLU A 140 -19.68 6.99 -6.41
N MET A 141 -18.91 7.96 -5.91
CA MET A 141 -17.45 7.90 -5.89
C MET A 141 -16.96 6.71 -5.06
N LEU A 142 -17.44 6.53 -3.82
CA LEU A 142 -17.09 5.40 -2.96
C LEU A 142 -17.37 4.07 -3.65
N LYS A 143 -18.57 3.89 -4.18
CA LYS A 143 -19.00 2.65 -4.87
C LYS A 143 -18.11 2.33 -6.07
N ARG A 144 -17.80 3.34 -6.90
CA ARG A 144 -16.91 3.19 -8.05
C ARG A 144 -15.50 2.78 -7.61
N SER A 145 -14.94 3.46 -6.60
CA SER A 145 -13.57 3.23 -6.12
C SER A 145 -13.43 1.85 -5.47
N VAL A 146 -14.40 1.42 -4.67
CA VAL A 146 -14.43 0.08 -4.07
C VAL A 146 -14.52 -1.00 -5.16
N LYS A 147 -15.39 -0.80 -6.16
CA LYS A 147 -15.48 -1.73 -7.30
C LYS A 147 -14.16 -1.82 -8.05
N GLU A 148 -13.53 -0.70 -8.34
CA GLU A 148 -12.24 -0.64 -9.03
C GLU A 148 -11.14 -1.36 -8.23
N ALA A 149 -11.05 -1.13 -6.91
CA ALA A 149 -10.11 -1.84 -6.04
C ALA A 149 -10.35 -3.36 -6.04
N SER A 150 -11.62 -3.79 -5.99
CA SER A 150 -11.99 -5.20 -6.08
C SER A 150 -11.59 -5.81 -7.42
N ASP A 151 -11.81 -5.09 -8.53
CA ASP A 151 -11.43 -5.55 -9.87
C ASP A 151 -9.89 -5.66 -9.99
N ILE A 152 -9.13 -4.69 -9.44
CA ILE A 152 -7.67 -4.74 -9.38
C ILE A 152 -7.20 -5.97 -8.60
N ALA A 153 -7.73 -6.17 -7.39
CA ALA A 153 -7.35 -7.32 -6.55
C ALA A 153 -7.68 -8.66 -7.23
N LYS A 154 -8.82 -8.75 -7.89
CA LYS A 154 -9.27 -9.98 -8.55
C LYS A 154 -8.54 -10.29 -9.85
N TYR A 155 -8.29 -9.27 -10.67
CA TYR A 155 -7.84 -9.48 -12.06
C TYR A 155 -6.40 -9.03 -12.31
N LEU A 156 -5.92 -7.95 -11.70
CA LEU A 156 -4.57 -7.44 -11.94
C LEU A 156 -3.54 -7.98 -10.95
N LYS A 157 -3.93 -8.18 -9.69
CA LYS A 157 -3.00 -8.72 -8.69
C LYS A 157 -2.41 -10.08 -9.07
N PRO A 158 -3.19 -11.06 -9.56
CA PRO A 158 -2.62 -12.32 -10.05
C PRO A 158 -1.65 -12.15 -11.21
N ILE A 159 -1.88 -11.17 -12.10
CA ILE A 159 -0.97 -10.84 -13.20
C ILE A 159 0.34 -10.25 -12.66
N GLU A 160 0.24 -9.32 -11.73
CA GLU A 160 1.40 -8.72 -11.05
C GLU A 160 2.21 -9.79 -10.32
N ASP A 161 1.55 -10.73 -9.63
CA ASP A 161 2.22 -11.82 -8.92
C ASP A 161 2.99 -12.75 -9.89
N VAL A 162 2.44 -13.02 -11.07
CA VAL A 162 3.14 -13.78 -12.12
C VAL A 162 4.35 -13.01 -12.64
N LEU A 163 4.21 -11.70 -12.89
CA LEU A 163 5.29 -10.84 -13.41
C LEU A 163 6.43 -10.67 -12.41
N ASN A 164 6.11 -10.54 -11.12
CA ASN A 164 7.11 -10.30 -10.05
C ASN A 164 7.60 -11.59 -9.39
N LYS A 165 7.20 -12.75 -9.91
CA LYS A 165 7.46 -14.07 -9.29
C LYS A 165 8.93 -14.31 -8.99
N TYR A 166 9.80 -13.83 -9.84
CA TYR A 166 11.25 -14.09 -9.76
C TYR A 166 12.06 -12.91 -9.22
N ASP A 167 11.44 -11.76 -8.98
CA ASP A 167 12.14 -10.53 -8.56
C ASP A 167 12.87 -10.70 -7.24
N ALA A 168 12.22 -11.35 -6.26
CA ALA A 168 12.80 -11.56 -4.93
C ALA A 168 14.02 -12.49 -4.98
N ASP A 169 13.95 -13.56 -5.78
CA ASP A 169 15.03 -14.54 -5.92
C ASP A 169 16.20 -13.94 -6.67
N MET A 170 15.96 -13.26 -7.80
CA MET A 170 17.00 -12.58 -8.57
C MET A 170 17.69 -11.51 -7.72
N ARG A 171 16.92 -10.68 -6.99
CA ARG A 171 17.48 -9.67 -6.08
C ARG A 171 18.34 -10.27 -4.97
N LYS A 172 17.97 -11.43 -4.44
CA LYS A 172 18.78 -12.14 -3.45
C LYS A 172 20.12 -12.57 -4.03
N GLU A 173 20.13 -13.05 -5.27
CA GLU A 173 21.38 -13.41 -5.96
C GLU A 173 22.23 -12.18 -6.30
N GLU A 174 21.61 -11.05 -6.68
CA GLU A 174 22.30 -9.77 -6.86
C GLU A 174 23.00 -9.29 -5.59
N LEU A 175 22.32 -9.36 -4.44
CA LEU A 175 22.92 -8.99 -3.16
C LEU A 175 24.08 -9.93 -2.78
N ALA A 176 23.94 -11.24 -3.01
CA ALA A 176 25.02 -12.20 -2.79
C ALA A 176 26.22 -11.95 -3.71
N LEU A 177 25.96 -11.51 -4.95
CA LEU A 177 27.00 -11.08 -5.87
C LEU A 177 27.75 -9.85 -5.35
N GLN A 178 27.02 -8.86 -4.84
CA GLN A 178 27.64 -7.67 -4.25
C GLN A 178 28.59 -8.05 -3.10
N ASP A 179 28.13 -8.88 -2.15
CA ASP A 179 28.95 -9.36 -1.03
C ASP A 179 30.19 -10.14 -1.51
N ARG A 180 30.06 -10.93 -2.59
CA ARG A 180 31.16 -11.66 -3.21
C ARG A 180 32.19 -10.72 -3.81
N LEU A 181 31.75 -9.70 -4.57
CA LEU A 181 32.62 -8.72 -5.20
C LEU A 181 33.35 -7.85 -4.16
N GLU A 182 32.72 -7.46 -3.06
CA GLU A 182 33.35 -6.71 -2.00
C GLU A 182 34.48 -7.52 -1.31
N LYS A 183 34.31 -8.84 -1.19
CA LYS A 183 35.36 -9.74 -0.66
C LYS A 183 36.50 -9.99 -1.67
N GLU A 184 36.17 -10.11 -2.96
CA GLU A 184 37.16 -10.34 -4.05
C GLU A 184 37.96 -9.05 -4.32
N PHE A 185 37.35 -7.88 -4.18
CA PHE A 185 37.94 -6.55 -4.43
C PHE A 185 37.90 -5.66 -3.19
N PRO A 186 38.58 -6.02 -2.08
CA PRO A 186 38.52 -5.26 -0.84
C PRO A 186 39.07 -3.84 -1.03
N THR A 187 38.51 -2.86 -0.32
CA THR A 187 38.96 -1.47 -0.37
C THR A 187 40.15 -1.28 0.58
N PRO A 188 41.37 -0.96 0.09
CA PRO A 188 42.52 -0.64 0.95
C PRO A 188 42.28 0.69 1.70
N LYS A 189 42.87 0.81 2.91
CA LYS A 189 42.71 2.02 3.75
C LYS A 189 43.27 3.28 3.11
N ASP A 190 44.39 3.17 2.38
CA ASP A 190 45.13 4.31 1.79
C ASP A 190 45.26 4.16 0.26
N GLU A 191 44.12 3.87 -0.41
CA GLU A 191 44.09 3.63 -1.85
C GLU A 191 44.22 4.94 -2.65
N LEU A 192 45.23 5.00 -3.53
CA LEU A 192 45.38 6.12 -4.49
C LEU A 192 44.20 6.19 -5.47
N PRO A 193 43.79 7.41 -5.92
CA PRO A 193 42.66 7.55 -6.85
C PRO A 193 42.77 6.73 -8.15
N SER A 194 43.97 6.60 -8.71
CA SER A 194 44.23 5.81 -9.90
C SER A 194 44.06 4.30 -9.65
N ALA A 195 44.58 3.78 -8.53
CA ALA A 195 44.42 2.39 -8.12
C ALA A 195 42.93 2.07 -7.82
N ARG A 196 42.21 2.99 -7.17
CA ARG A 196 40.78 2.89 -6.92
C ARG A 196 39.99 2.76 -8.23
N LYS A 197 40.29 3.62 -9.22
CA LYS A 197 39.65 3.55 -10.54
C LYS A 197 39.88 2.21 -11.23
N ALA A 198 41.11 1.71 -11.21
CA ALA A 198 41.45 0.43 -11.80
C ALA A 198 40.77 -0.75 -11.09
N ARG A 199 40.75 -0.75 -9.75
CA ARG A 199 40.03 -1.75 -8.95
C ARG A 199 38.55 -1.74 -9.24
N MET A 200 37.91 -0.56 -9.26
CA MET A 200 36.48 -0.43 -9.56
C MET A 200 36.16 -0.92 -10.98
N LYS A 201 37.01 -0.61 -11.97
CA LYS A 201 36.84 -1.13 -13.36
C LYS A 201 36.84 -2.67 -13.37
N LYS A 202 37.82 -3.30 -12.70
CA LYS A 202 37.87 -4.76 -12.59
C LYS A 202 36.68 -5.36 -11.89
N MET A 203 36.25 -4.74 -10.77
CA MET A 203 35.08 -5.16 -10.02
C MET A 203 33.80 -5.05 -10.87
N MET A 204 33.61 -3.96 -11.63
CA MET A 204 32.48 -3.80 -12.52
C MET A 204 32.46 -4.82 -13.65
N MET A 205 33.61 -5.09 -14.27
CA MET A 205 33.72 -6.11 -15.33
C MET A 205 33.40 -7.50 -14.78
N ARG A 206 34.00 -7.88 -13.66
CA ARG A 206 33.72 -9.16 -12.99
C ARG A 206 32.24 -9.29 -12.53
N GLY A 207 31.70 -8.22 -12.00
CA GLY A 207 30.28 -8.16 -11.63
C GLY A 207 29.35 -8.35 -12.83
N GLY A 208 29.65 -7.70 -13.96
CA GLY A 208 28.90 -7.85 -15.20
C GLY A 208 28.95 -9.27 -15.77
N GLU A 209 30.12 -9.90 -15.77
CA GLU A 209 30.29 -11.30 -16.21
C GLU A 209 29.39 -12.25 -15.42
N ILE A 210 29.46 -12.15 -14.07
CA ILE A 210 28.66 -13.02 -13.20
C ILE A 210 27.18 -12.69 -13.32
N PHE A 211 26.81 -11.39 -13.29
CA PHE A 211 25.42 -10.97 -13.36
C PHE A 211 24.77 -11.41 -14.68
N PHE A 212 25.35 -11.06 -15.81
CA PHE A 212 24.74 -11.38 -17.12
C PHE A 212 24.94 -12.84 -17.54
N GLY A 213 26.07 -13.44 -17.22
CA GLY A 213 26.41 -14.81 -17.62
C GLY A 213 25.76 -15.88 -16.72
N GLU A 214 25.64 -15.64 -15.42
CA GLU A 214 25.14 -16.65 -14.49
C GLU A 214 23.72 -16.26 -13.98
N ILE A 215 23.55 -15.06 -13.38
CA ILE A 215 22.29 -14.68 -12.73
C ILE A 215 21.23 -14.36 -13.77
N PHE A 216 21.45 -13.34 -14.60
CA PHE A 216 20.44 -12.91 -15.57
C PHE A 216 20.11 -14.01 -16.60
N ALA A 217 21.09 -14.76 -17.09
CA ALA A 217 20.86 -15.87 -18.01
C ALA A 217 19.94 -16.96 -17.43
N LYS A 218 19.98 -17.18 -16.12
CA LYS A 218 19.08 -18.11 -15.42
C LYS A 218 17.63 -17.59 -15.40
N TYR A 219 17.44 -16.29 -15.18
CA TYR A 219 16.11 -15.70 -15.03
C TYR A 219 15.48 -15.23 -16.33
N GLU A 220 16.25 -14.89 -17.35
CA GLU A 220 15.77 -14.39 -18.64
C GLU A 220 14.64 -15.24 -19.25
N PRO A 221 14.78 -16.58 -19.41
CA PRO A 221 13.70 -17.41 -19.96
C PRO A 221 12.48 -17.51 -19.03
N LEU A 222 12.67 -17.35 -17.72
CA LEU A 222 11.60 -17.38 -16.74
C LEU A 222 10.73 -16.11 -16.83
N TYR A 223 11.36 -14.94 -17.04
CA TYR A 223 10.64 -13.68 -17.28
C TYR A 223 9.93 -13.69 -18.63
N ASP A 224 10.57 -14.18 -19.70
CA ASP A 224 9.91 -14.30 -21.01
C ASP A 224 8.66 -15.18 -20.92
N LYS A 225 8.72 -16.29 -20.17
CA LYS A 225 7.55 -17.12 -19.87
C LYS A 225 6.51 -16.37 -19.03
N ALA A 226 6.92 -15.65 -17.98
CA ALA A 226 6.01 -14.87 -17.13
C ALA A 226 5.25 -13.81 -17.93
N PHE A 227 5.90 -13.11 -18.86
CA PHE A 227 5.24 -12.17 -19.77
C PHE A 227 4.24 -12.86 -20.70
N ALA A 228 4.58 -14.02 -21.24
CA ALA A 228 3.65 -14.80 -22.06
C ALA A 228 2.43 -15.25 -21.26
N ASP A 229 2.63 -15.79 -20.06
CA ASP A 229 1.56 -16.21 -19.15
C ASP A 229 0.66 -15.02 -18.76
N ALA A 230 1.25 -13.87 -18.38
CA ALA A 230 0.51 -12.64 -18.05
C ALA A 230 -0.35 -12.13 -19.20
N LYS A 231 0.18 -12.15 -20.44
CA LYS A 231 -0.56 -11.77 -21.66
C LYS A 231 -1.75 -12.69 -21.93
N ALA A 232 -1.61 -13.99 -21.67
CA ALA A 232 -2.66 -14.98 -21.85
C ALA A 232 -3.78 -14.90 -20.80
N MET A 233 -3.55 -14.28 -19.64
CA MET A 233 -4.57 -14.16 -18.59
C MET A 233 -5.72 -13.28 -19.03
N LYS A 234 -6.95 -13.81 -18.90
CA LYS A 234 -8.17 -13.09 -19.29
C LYS A 234 -8.61 -12.13 -18.21
N VAL A 235 -8.96 -10.93 -18.60
CA VAL A 235 -9.59 -9.90 -17.75
C VAL A 235 -10.85 -9.36 -18.42
N PRO A 236 -11.77 -8.73 -17.68
CA PRO A 236 -12.92 -8.04 -18.29
C PRO A 236 -12.46 -6.90 -19.22
N PRO A 237 -13.27 -6.55 -20.26
CA PRO A 237 -12.88 -5.52 -21.24
C PRO A 237 -12.44 -4.18 -20.63
N HIS A 238 -13.11 -3.74 -19.56
CA HIS A 238 -12.77 -2.48 -18.87
C HIS A 238 -11.42 -2.51 -18.11
N MET A 239 -10.83 -3.71 -17.91
CA MET A 239 -9.53 -3.90 -17.27
C MET A 239 -8.40 -4.16 -18.27
N GLU A 240 -8.70 -4.38 -19.57
CA GLU A 240 -7.67 -4.71 -20.57
C GLU A 240 -6.58 -3.63 -20.68
N LEU A 241 -6.97 -2.34 -20.70
CA LEU A 241 -5.99 -1.25 -20.78
C LEU A 241 -5.04 -1.26 -19.57
N LYS A 242 -5.57 -1.42 -18.35
CA LYS A 242 -4.76 -1.50 -17.12
C LYS A 242 -3.83 -2.72 -17.11
N LYS A 243 -4.31 -3.87 -17.61
CA LYS A 243 -3.48 -5.06 -17.81
C LYS A 243 -2.30 -4.78 -18.75
N LEU A 244 -2.59 -4.18 -19.92
CA LEU A 244 -1.56 -3.83 -20.89
C LEU A 244 -0.54 -2.82 -20.33
N GLU A 245 -0.98 -1.81 -19.59
CA GLU A 245 -0.11 -0.85 -18.93
C GLU A 245 0.80 -1.52 -17.91
N LEU A 246 0.26 -2.43 -17.07
CA LEU A 246 1.03 -3.19 -16.09
C LEU A 246 2.11 -4.03 -16.76
N ILE A 247 1.74 -4.85 -17.76
CA ILE A 247 2.67 -5.70 -18.51
C ILE A 247 3.74 -4.85 -19.21
N SER A 248 3.34 -3.80 -19.93
CA SER A 248 4.27 -2.95 -20.68
C SER A 248 5.27 -2.22 -19.80
N ARG A 249 4.86 -1.85 -18.58
CA ARG A 249 5.78 -1.24 -17.61
C ARG A 249 6.88 -2.20 -17.20
N GLN A 250 6.53 -3.45 -16.89
CA GLN A 250 7.49 -4.49 -16.50
C GLN A 250 8.37 -4.93 -17.69
N GLU A 251 7.76 -5.12 -18.87
CA GLU A 251 8.52 -5.45 -20.09
C GLU A 251 9.57 -4.39 -20.41
N ARG A 252 9.27 -3.10 -20.30
CA ARG A 252 10.26 -2.03 -20.53
C ARG A 252 11.46 -2.13 -19.60
N SER A 253 11.23 -2.41 -18.31
CA SER A 253 12.32 -2.60 -17.34
C SER A 253 13.19 -3.81 -17.71
N PHE A 254 12.56 -4.91 -18.07
CA PHE A 254 13.24 -6.14 -18.47
C PHE A 254 14.03 -5.98 -19.78
N GLN A 255 13.47 -5.31 -20.80
CA GLN A 255 14.16 -5.00 -22.04
C GLN A 255 15.37 -4.08 -21.82
N ALA A 256 15.30 -3.15 -20.87
CA ALA A 256 16.46 -2.33 -20.51
C ALA A 256 17.62 -3.21 -19.99
N THR A 257 17.33 -4.23 -19.18
CA THR A 257 18.35 -5.18 -18.70
C THR A 257 18.94 -6.02 -19.85
N LYS A 258 18.10 -6.48 -20.81
CA LYS A 258 18.58 -7.17 -22.02
C LYS A 258 19.52 -6.30 -22.86
N MET A 259 19.17 -5.01 -23.01
CA MET A 259 20.03 -4.05 -23.72
C MET A 259 21.35 -3.80 -22.99
N ALA A 260 21.33 -3.70 -21.67
CA ALA A 260 22.53 -3.57 -20.86
C ALA A 260 23.46 -4.79 -20.99
N LYS A 261 22.88 -6.01 -21.03
CA LYS A 261 23.61 -7.26 -21.33
C LYS A 261 24.32 -7.16 -22.67
N LEU A 262 23.60 -6.80 -23.73
CA LEU A 262 24.18 -6.70 -25.09
C LEU A 262 25.32 -5.66 -25.17
N GLN A 263 25.13 -4.51 -24.51
CA GLN A 263 26.17 -3.49 -24.43
C GLN A 263 27.42 -3.99 -23.69
N PHE A 264 27.24 -4.72 -22.60
CA PHE A 264 28.31 -5.31 -21.84
C PHE A 264 29.10 -6.34 -22.67
N GLU A 265 28.43 -7.27 -23.37
CA GLU A 265 29.03 -8.26 -24.24
C GLU A 265 29.79 -7.60 -25.41
N THR A 266 29.28 -6.50 -25.95
CA THR A 266 29.91 -5.74 -27.00
C THR A 266 31.21 -5.07 -26.53
N GLN A 267 31.19 -4.52 -25.31
CA GLN A 267 32.38 -3.90 -24.69
C GLN A 267 33.47 -4.94 -24.39
N GLN A 268 33.11 -6.15 -23.93
CA GLN A 268 34.07 -7.23 -23.72
C GLN A 268 34.79 -7.61 -25.02
N LYS A 269 34.04 -7.84 -26.10
CA LYS A 269 34.62 -8.20 -27.41
C LYS A 269 35.51 -7.10 -28.00
N ALA A 270 35.22 -5.82 -27.70
CA ALA A 270 36.07 -4.70 -28.14
C ALA A 270 37.39 -4.66 -27.34
N GLY A 271 37.34 -4.94 -26.02
CA GLY A 271 38.53 -4.97 -25.17
C GLY A 271 39.47 -6.13 -25.50
N GLU A 272 38.93 -7.31 -25.85
CA GLU A 272 39.73 -8.48 -26.26
C GLU A 272 40.49 -8.25 -27.56
N LYS A 273 40.04 -7.40 -28.48
CA LYS A 273 40.75 -7.05 -29.73
C LYS A 273 41.89 -6.07 -29.48
N ASP A 274 41.76 -5.15 -28.54
CA ASP A 274 42.78 -4.16 -28.22
C ASP A 274 44.00 -4.83 -27.55
N ASP A 275 43.75 -5.83 -26.68
CA ASP A 275 44.80 -6.59 -25.98
C ASP A 275 45.52 -7.58 -26.93
N SER A 276 44.93 -8.02 -28.07
CA SER A 276 45.55 -8.94 -29.03
C SER A 276 46.49 -8.24 -30.04
N ASP A 277 46.31 -6.94 -30.25
CA ASP A 277 47.11 -6.16 -31.17
C ASP A 277 48.37 -5.56 -30.50
N GLU A 278 48.49 -5.60 -29.14
CA GLU A 278 49.69 -5.18 -28.41
C GLU A 278 50.75 -6.32 -28.27
N ASP A 279 50.38 -7.58 -28.49
CA ASP A 279 51.31 -8.72 -28.35
C ASP A 279 52.06 -9.06 -29.68
N ASP A 280 51.77 -8.37 -30.80
CA ASP A 280 52.38 -8.59 -32.12
C ASP A 280 53.42 -7.52 -32.54
N GLU A 281 53.83 -6.58 -31.67
CA GLU A 281 54.95 -5.64 -31.88
C GLU A 281 56.14 -5.99 -30.94
#